data_ceb25ee80886f52981c1b70676e03cc3
#
_entry.id   ceb25ee80886f52981c1b70676e03cc3
#
_cell.length_a   1.000
_cell.length_b   1.000
_cell.length_c   1.000
_cell.angle_alpha   90.00
_cell.angle_beta   90.00
_cell.angle_gamma   90.00
#
_symmetry.space_group_name_H-M   'P 1'
#
loop_
_entity.id
_entity.type
_entity.pdbx_description
1 polymer ?
#
loop_
_entity_poly.entity_id
_entity_poly.type
_entity_poly.pdbx_seq_one_letter_code
_entity_poly.pdbx_strand_id
1 'polypeptide(L)'
;MVIGSTDIKAPVSIDEICVDEESFRICFQLRYDSIWTEVTGYHSGTPQEIELFQGEAIVQISGKYAYYVQSVVFTTSLGRSLYXGKPLGHSFNMFPTNKNAELRFISGRFRGAITAIGVHWAVVVDPLNGTTEQL
;
A
#
# COMPACT_ATOMS: atom_id res chain seq x y z
N MET A 1 -9.53 -7.84 -7.08
CA MET A 1 -8.47 -7.02 -7.65
C MET A 1 -7.16 -7.31 -6.92
N VAL A 2 -6.10 -7.48 -7.66
CA VAL A 2 -4.78 -7.70 -7.08
C VAL A 2 -3.83 -6.71 -7.73
N ILE A 3 -3.11 -5.96 -6.93
CA ILE A 3 -2.14 -5.01 -7.42
C ILE A 3 -0.79 -5.34 -6.82
N GLY A 4 0.20 -5.45 -7.70
CA GLY A 4 1.53 -5.81 -7.29
C GLY A 4 1.96 -7.12 -7.91
N SER A 5 3.13 -7.55 -7.53
CA SER A 5 3.75 -8.71 -8.10
C SER A 5 3.47 -9.96 -7.28
N THR A 6 3.26 -11.07 -7.97
CA THR A 6 3.18 -12.36 -7.29
C THR A 6 4.56 -12.90 -6.94
N ASP A 7 5.61 -12.21 -7.35
CA ASP A 7 6.97 -12.66 -7.07
C ASP A 7 7.40 -12.38 -5.65
N ILE A 8 6.54 -11.79 -4.85
CA ILE A 8 6.82 -11.60 -3.44
C ILE A 8 7.93 -10.58 -3.22
N LYS A 9 8.00 -9.59 -4.08
CA LYS A 9 8.88 -8.47 -3.85
C LYS A 9 8.11 -7.37 -3.15
N ALA A 10 8.82 -6.56 -2.39
CA ALA A 10 8.21 -5.38 -1.80
C ALA A 10 8.17 -4.27 -2.83
N PRO A 11 7.15 -3.43 -2.78
CA PRO A 11 7.15 -2.27 -3.66
C PRO A 11 8.24 -1.29 -3.25
N VAL A 12 8.78 -0.57 -4.21
CA VAL A 12 9.80 0.42 -3.94
C VAL A 12 9.26 1.83 -4.04
N SER A 13 8.02 1.98 -4.48
CA SER A 13 7.44 3.30 -4.60
C SER A 13 5.93 3.17 -4.64
N ILE A 14 5.26 4.17 -4.12
CA ILE A 14 3.80 4.27 -4.19
C ILE A 14 3.48 5.60 -4.82
N ASP A 15 2.62 5.55 -5.80
CA ASP A 15 2.15 6.77 -6.43
C ASP A 15 0.66 6.84 -6.26
N GLU A 16 0.22 7.78 -5.47
CA GLU A 16 -1.19 8.05 -5.37
C GLU A 16 -1.52 9.15 -6.35
N ILE A 17 -1.98 8.76 -7.52
CA ILE A 17 -2.11 9.71 -8.60
C ILE A 17 -3.49 10.29 -8.72
N CYS A 18 -4.41 9.91 -7.88
CA CYS A 18 -5.73 10.48 -7.97
C CYS A 18 -6.36 10.66 -6.61
N VAL A 19 -6.81 11.85 -6.39
CA VAL A 19 -7.62 12.19 -5.24
C VAL A 19 -8.83 12.93 -5.77
N ASP A 20 -9.97 12.31 -5.69
CA ASP A 20 -11.21 12.94 -6.12
C ASP A 20 -11.89 13.46 -4.88
N GLU A 21 -11.70 14.73 -4.61
CA GLU A 21 -12.20 15.30 -3.37
C GLU A 21 -13.70 15.43 -3.35
N GLU A 22 -14.32 15.45 -4.52
CA GLU A 22 -15.77 15.59 -4.54
C GLU A 22 -16.48 14.28 -4.32
N SER A 23 -15.99 13.21 -4.89
CA SER A 23 -16.66 11.92 -4.78
C SER A 23 -16.05 11.05 -3.69
N PHE A 24 -14.97 11.51 -3.06
CA PHE A 24 -14.30 10.73 -2.01
C PHE A 24 -13.80 9.39 -2.51
N ARG A 25 -13.25 9.38 -3.71
CA ARG A 25 -12.68 8.18 -4.29
C ARG A 25 -11.17 8.33 -4.37
N ILE A 26 -10.49 7.22 -4.34
CA ILE A 26 -9.03 7.24 -4.39
C ILE A 26 -8.55 6.30 -5.49
N CYS A 27 -7.32 6.48 -5.88
CA CYS A 27 -6.63 5.50 -6.68
C CYS A 27 -5.14 5.56 -6.37
N PHE A 28 -4.46 4.47 -6.67
CA PHE A 28 -3.03 4.41 -6.43
C PHE A 28 -2.41 3.36 -7.32
N GLN A 29 -1.09 3.35 -7.38
CA GLN A 29 -0.35 2.29 -8.03
C GLN A 29 0.95 2.10 -7.28
N LEU A 30 1.52 0.91 -7.44
CA LEU A 30 2.76 0.54 -6.79
C LEU A 30 3.82 0.30 -7.84
N ARG A 31 5.07 0.52 -7.47
CA ARG A 31 6.19 0.23 -8.35
C ARG A 31 7.06 -0.87 -7.73
N TYR A 32 7.39 -1.85 -8.54
CA TYR A 32 8.27 -2.96 -8.17
C TYR A 32 9.49 -2.90 -9.08
N ASP A 33 10.63 -2.56 -8.49
CA ASP A 33 11.81 -2.23 -9.28
C ASP A 33 11.46 -1.10 -10.25
N SER A 34 11.51 -1.34 -11.55
CA SER A 34 11.19 -0.30 -12.52
C SER A 34 9.80 -0.46 -13.13
N ILE A 35 9.00 -1.35 -12.59
CA ILE A 35 7.71 -1.68 -13.19
C ILE A 35 6.58 -1.19 -12.30
N TRP A 36 5.73 -0.34 -12.86
CA TRP A 36 4.54 0.13 -12.18
C TRP A 36 3.39 -0.81 -12.41
N THR A 37 2.57 -1.03 -11.38
CA THR A 37 1.30 -1.70 -11.57
C THR A 37 0.36 -0.79 -12.32
N GLU A 38 -0.75 -1.35 -12.76
CA GLU A 38 -1.81 -0.52 -13.31
C GLU A 38 -2.38 0.35 -12.20
N VAL A 39 -2.89 1.49 -12.61
CA VAL A 39 -3.59 2.35 -11.67
C VAL A 39 -4.84 1.64 -11.18
N THR A 40 -5.01 1.60 -9.89
CA THR A 40 -6.15 0.95 -9.28
C THR A 40 -7.03 2.00 -8.61
N GLY A 41 -8.30 2.01 -8.98
CA GLY A 41 -9.24 2.92 -8.39
C GLY A 41 -9.77 3.92 -9.38
N TYR A 42 -10.42 4.96 -8.87
CA TYR A 42 -11.07 5.98 -9.69
C TYR A 42 -10.04 7.05 -10.05
N HIS A 43 -9.70 7.13 -11.32
CA HIS A 43 -8.58 7.95 -11.78
C HIS A 43 -8.99 9.41 -11.92
N SER A 44 -8.51 10.24 -11.03
CA SER A 44 -8.76 11.68 -11.08
C SER A 44 -7.89 12.36 -10.04
N GLY A 45 -7.63 13.64 -10.25
CA GLY A 45 -6.92 14.42 -9.25
C GLY A 45 -5.43 14.52 -9.50
N THR A 46 -4.73 14.98 -8.50
CA THR A 46 -3.32 15.33 -8.59
C THR A 46 -2.45 14.23 -8.01
N PRO A 47 -1.42 13.80 -8.74
CA PRO A 47 -0.58 12.72 -8.26
C PRO A 47 0.32 13.15 -7.09
N GLN A 48 0.56 12.20 -6.20
CA GLN A 48 1.55 12.30 -5.14
C GLN A 48 2.30 11.00 -5.09
N GLU A 49 3.57 11.06 -4.80
CA GLU A 49 4.40 9.88 -4.84
C GLU A 49 5.31 9.85 -3.62
N ILE A 50 5.54 8.65 -3.10
CA ILE A 50 6.59 8.44 -2.14
C ILE A 50 7.49 7.33 -2.68
N GLU A 51 8.77 7.62 -2.76
CA GLU A 51 9.75 6.63 -3.17
C GLU A 51 10.49 6.18 -1.93
N LEU A 52 10.56 4.87 -1.76
CA LEU A 52 11.14 4.30 -0.55
C LEU A 52 12.66 4.29 -0.65
N PHE A 53 13.31 4.58 0.46
CA PHE A 53 14.76 4.44 0.54
C PHE A 53 15.13 2.97 0.58
N GLN A 54 16.39 2.71 0.29
CA GLN A 54 16.86 1.34 0.37
C GLN A 54 16.67 0.83 1.79
N GLY A 55 16.06 -0.36 1.90
CA GLY A 55 15.79 -0.93 3.20
C GLY A 55 14.51 -0.45 3.86
N GLU A 56 13.88 0.56 3.30
CA GLU A 56 12.62 1.05 3.81
C GLU A 56 11.48 0.23 3.23
N ALA A 57 10.44 -0.01 4.02
CA ALA A 57 9.33 -0.80 3.56
C ALA A 57 8.03 -0.22 4.10
N ILE A 58 6.91 -0.60 3.46
CA ILE A 58 5.62 -0.21 3.96
C ILE A 58 5.19 -1.20 5.02
N VAL A 59 4.84 -0.71 6.20
CA VAL A 59 4.55 -1.55 7.35
C VAL A 59 3.16 -1.30 7.94
N GLN A 60 2.40 -0.39 7.35
CA GLN A 60 1.06 -0.14 7.86
C GLN A 60 0.26 0.52 6.75
N ILE A 61 -1.00 0.11 6.63
CA ILE A 61 -1.95 0.76 5.75
C ILE A 61 -3.21 1.01 6.56
N SER A 62 -3.60 2.26 6.65
CA SER A 62 -4.77 2.65 7.41
C SER A 62 -5.61 3.60 6.60
N GLY A 63 -6.78 3.93 7.10
CA GLY A 63 -7.63 4.85 6.37
C GLY A 63 -9.05 4.83 6.86
N LYS A 64 -9.94 5.31 6.00
CA LYS A 64 -11.35 5.40 6.30
C LYS A 64 -12.18 4.86 5.14
N TYR A 65 -13.34 4.37 5.46
CA TYR A 65 -14.23 3.83 4.46
C TYR A 65 -15.69 4.06 4.81
N ALA A 66 -16.51 4.07 3.80
CA ALA A 66 -17.95 3.95 3.92
C ALA A 66 -18.32 2.89 2.90
N TYR A 67 -19.10 3.25 1.86
CA TYR A 67 -19.28 2.28 0.78
C TYR A 67 -17.97 2.10 0.02
N TYR A 68 -17.27 3.19 -0.24
CA TYR A 68 -15.95 3.16 -0.88
C TYR A 68 -14.87 3.40 0.15
N VAL A 69 -13.68 2.95 -0.16
CA VAL A 69 -12.50 3.36 0.59
C VAL A 69 -12.28 4.83 0.26
N GLN A 70 -12.31 5.68 1.28
CA GLN A 70 -12.29 7.12 1.07
C GLN A 70 -10.96 7.75 1.39
N SER A 71 -10.15 7.10 2.18
CA SER A 71 -8.78 7.57 2.42
C SER A 71 -7.89 6.39 2.73
N VAL A 72 -6.62 6.56 2.41
CA VAL A 72 -5.61 5.55 2.69
C VAL A 72 -4.34 6.27 3.12
N VAL A 73 -3.69 5.73 4.13
CA VAL A 73 -2.39 6.20 4.55
C VAL A 73 -1.43 5.03 4.51
N PHE A 74 -0.37 5.19 3.75
CA PHE A 74 0.72 4.21 3.71
C PHE A 74 1.81 4.70 4.64
N THR A 75 2.20 3.89 5.61
CA THR A 75 3.22 4.27 6.58
C THR A 75 4.42 3.36 6.43
N THR A 76 5.60 3.94 6.44
CA THR A 76 6.82 3.19 6.19
C THR A 76 7.55 2.87 7.48
N SER A 77 8.53 1.99 7.36
CA SER A 77 9.34 1.57 8.49
C SER A 77 10.20 2.71 9.05
N LEU A 78 10.38 3.78 8.30
CA LEU A 78 11.11 4.94 8.79
C LEU A 78 10.19 6.02 9.32
N GLY A 79 8.89 5.72 9.43
CA GLY A 79 7.95 6.68 9.99
C GLY A 79 7.43 7.70 8.99
N ARG A 80 7.73 7.53 7.72
CA ARG A 80 7.16 8.40 6.70
C ARG A 80 5.78 7.91 6.30
N SER A 81 4.97 8.79 5.73
CA SER A 81 3.67 8.36 5.26
C SER A 81 3.27 9.11 4.00
N LEU A 82 2.38 8.47 3.26
CA LEU A 82 1.70 9.04 2.10
C LEU A 82 0.23 8.93 2.36
N TYR A 83 -0.42 10.06 2.31
CA TYR A 83 -1.82 10.15 2.70
C TYR A 83 -2.68 10.58 1.53
N UNK A 84 -3.91 9.99 1.46
CA UNK A 84 -4.72 10.32 0.43
C UNK A 84 -6.08 10.17 0.76
N GLY A 85 -6.74 10.99 0.10
CA GLY A 85 -8.18 10.90 0.19
C GLY A 85 -8.74 11.80 1.27
N LYS A 86 -9.98 11.56 1.60
CA LYS A 86 -10.63 12.31 2.66
C LYS A 86 -10.91 11.41 3.85
N PRO A 87 -10.61 11.86 5.06
CA PRO A 87 -10.74 11.00 6.24
C PRO A 87 -12.16 10.99 6.79
N LEU A 88 -13.09 10.53 6.00
CA LEU A 88 -14.49 10.43 6.39
C LEU A 88 -14.90 8.97 6.42
N GLY A 89 -15.77 8.63 7.38
CA GLY A 89 -16.29 7.29 7.47
C GLY A 89 -15.69 6.51 8.61
N HIS A 90 -15.75 5.20 8.48
CA HIS A 90 -15.23 4.30 9.50
C HIS A 90 -13.76 4.08 9.31
N SER A 91 -13.05 3.86 10.40
CA SER A 91 -11.60 3.68 10.35
C SER A 91 -11.24 2.21 10.11
N PHE A 92 -10.13 2.01 9.41
CA PHE A 92 -9.49 0.71 9.34
C PHE A 92 -8.00 0.89 9.54
N ASN A 93 -7.36 -0.17 10.00
CA ASN A 93 -5.93 -0.10 10.28
C ASN A 93 -5.37 -1.51 10.12
N MET A 94 -4.42 -1.66 9.22
CA MET A 94 -3.85 -2.95 8.91
C MET A 94 -2.35 -2.88 9.11
N PHE A 95 -1.84 -3.78 9.94
CA PHE A 95 -0.41 -3.90 10.13
C PHE A 95 -0.11 -5.34 10.51
N PRO A 96 1.09 -5.80 10.21
CA PRO A 96 1.43 -7.18 10.50
C PRO A 96 1.70 -7.38 11.99
N THR A 97 1.47 -8.59 12.47
CA THR A 97 1.79 -8.90 13.84
C THR A 97 3.29 -9.09 14.06
N ASN A 98 4.01 -9.45 13.01
CA ASN A 98 5.46 -9.64 13.11
C ASN A 98 6.13 -8.33 12.72
N LYS A 99 6.99 -7.82 13.59
CA LYS A 99 7.60 -6.52 13.36
C LYS A 99 8.60 -6.52 12.21
N ASN A 100 8.98 -7.69 11.72
CA ASN A 100 9.87 -7.78 10.57
C ASN A 100 9.15 -7.99 9.27
N ALA A 101 7.84 -7.88 9.27
CA ALA A 101 7.07 -8.07 8.06
C ALA A 101 6.93 -6.77 7.30
N GLU A 102 6.77 -6.89 6.00
CA GLU A 102 6.59 -5.72 5.14
C GLU A 102 5.56 -6.04 4.08
N LEU A 103 5.02 -4.98 3.50
CA LEU A 103 4.02 -5.13 2.46
C LEU A 103 4.64 -5.74 1.22
N ARG A 104 3.94 -6.72 0.65
CA ARG A 104 4.35 -7.30 -0.62
C ARG A 104 3.40 -6.96 -1.73
N PHE A 105 2.09 -7.05 -1.50
CA PHE A 105 1.14 -6.58 -2.50
C PHE A 105 -0.21 -6.34 -1.85
N ILE A 106 -1.11 -5.76 -2.62
CA ILE A 106 -2.43 -5.37 -2.16
C ILE A 106 -3.46 -6.01 -3.07
N SER A 107 -4.54 -6.47 -2.48
CA SER A 107 -5.68 -6.96 -3.24
C SER A 107 -6.91 -6.19 -2.79
N GLY A 108 -8.02 -6.38 -3.52
CA GLY A 108 -9.23 -5.71 -3.11
C GLY A 108 -10.34 -5.89 -4.10
N ARG A 109 -11.34 -5.05 -3.94
CA ARG A 109 -12.51 -5.08 -4.81
C ARG A 109 -12.77 -3.71 -5.36
N PHE A 110 -13.30 -3.68 -6.56
CA PHE A 110 -13.56 -2.45 -7.28
C PHE A 110 -14.97 -2.47 -7.83
N ARG A 111 -15.69 -1.40 -7.60
CA ARG A 111 -17.04 -1.24 -8.13
C ARG A 111 -17.26 0.25 -8.35
N GLY A 112 -16.73 0.74 -9.48
CA GLY A 112 -16.71 2.16 -9.74
C GLY A 112 -15.69 2.92 -8.95
N ALA A 113 -15.23 2.35 -7.86
CA ALA A 113 -14.16 2.85 -7.01
C ALA A 113 -13.77 1.68 -6.12
N ILE A 114 -12.74 1.86 -5.33
CA ILE A 114 -12.26 0.78 -4.46
C ILE A 114 -13.24 0.60 -3.31
N THR A 115 -13.77 -0.61 -3.17
CA THR A 115 -14.72 -0.90 -2.10
C THR A 115 -14.11 -1.73 -0.99
N ALA A 116 -12.95 -2.36 -1.24
CA ALA A 116 -12.28 -3.15 -0.21
C ALA A 116 -10.81 -3.24 -0.53
N ILE A 117 -9.99 -3.32 0.49
CA ILE A 117 -8.55 -3.47 0.35
C ILE A 117 -8.09 -4.62 1.25
N GLY A 118 -7.27 -5.49 0.70
CA GLY A 118 -6.59 -6.52 1.45
C GLY A 118 -5.10 -6.35 1.30
N VAL A 119 -4.36 -6.64 2.35
CA VAL A 119 -2.92 -6.47 2.35
C VAL A 119 -2.25 -7.82 2.52
N HIS A 120 -1.07 -7.95 1.92
CA HIS A 120 -0.32 -9.20 1.96
C HIS A 120 1.08 -8.90 2.44
N TRP A 121 1.36 -9.35 3.65
CA TRP A 121 2.61 -9.09 4.33
C TRP A 121 3.52 -10.32 4.23
N ALA A 122 4.82 -10.09 4.25
CA ALA A 122 5.77 -11.19 4.36
C ALA A 122 6.88 -10.80 5.31
N VAL A 123 7.32 -11.76 6.07
CA VAL A 123 8.40 -11.54 7.01
C VAL A 123 9.71 -11.51 6.25
N VAL A 124 10.51 -10.48 6.53
CA VAL A 124 11.83 -10.35 5.92
C VAL A 124 12.84 -11.02 6.81
N VAL A 125 13.59 -11.93 6.23
CA VAL A 125 14.65 -12.64 6.95
C VAL A 125 15.98 -12.11 6.46
N ASP A 126 16.78 -11.62 7.41
CA ASP A 126 18.14 -11.19 7.09
C ASP A 126 18.89 -12.39 6.53
N PRO A 127 19.48 -12.30 5.34
CA PRO A 127 20.19 -13.45 4.77
C PRO A 127 21.25 -14.00 5.68
N LEU A 128 21.97 -13.15 6.42
CA LEU A 128 22.98 -13.65 7.33
C LEU A 128 22.37 -14.44 8.47
N ASN A 129 21.27 -13.94 9.02
CA ASN A 129 20.60 -14.64 10.09
C ASN A 129 20.01 -15.94 9.57
N GLY A 130 19.42 -15.91 8.41
CA GLY A 130 18.85 -17.09 7.84
C GLY A 130 19.88 -18.16 7.61
N THR A 131 21.03 -17.75 7.12
CA THR A 131 22.10 -18.70 6.89
C THR A 131 22.58 -19.32 8.18
N THR A 132 22.74 -18.50 9.18
CA THR A 132 23.22 -18.99 10.46
C THR A 132 22.25 -19.95 11.10
N GLU A 133 21.02 -19.64 11.01
CA GLU A 133 20.01 -20.42 11.69
C GLU A 133 19.81 -21.77 11.06
N GLN A 134 20.17 -21.91 9.84
CA GLN A 134 20.00 -23.19 9.19
C GLN A 134 21.05 -24.18 9.58
N LEU A 135 22.04 -23.75 10.22
CA LEU A 135 23.05 -24.63 10.66
C LEU A 135 22.67 -25.32 11.92
#